data_9a9778f49725fb62e8fb60140a81e910
#
_entry.id   9a9778f49725fb62e8fb60140a81e910
#
_cell.length_a   1.000
_cell.length_b   1.000
_cell.length_c   1.000
_cell.angle_alpha   90.00
_cell.angle_beta   90.00
_cell.angle_gamma   90.00
#
_symmetry.space_group_name_H-M   'P 1'
#
loop_
_entity.id
_entity.type
_entity.pdbx_description
1 polymer ?
#
loop_
_entity_poly.entity_id
_entity_poly.type
_entity_poly.pdbx_seq_one_letter_code
_entity_poly.pdbx_strand_id
1 'polypeptide(L)'
;MMHGKKDDRLKGKSDMLKREGEVRIPSGCAIAGVFARDGRNICGDTIVRSMTTMHDRSNGLGGGFAGYGIYPQYRDLYAFHVFYDGMSCREETERYLDKMFEVVNLSRIPIRKSPKITNEPLIWRYFVAPHHNRLADSQLDEKEYVARAVIKINTEFKGSYIFSCGKNMGVFKAVGFPEDVGEYYRLDEYEGYSWTAHGRYPTNTPGWWGGAHPFSLLDYSVVHNGEISSYDANRRFIEMYGYKCSLLTDTEVFVGYL
;
A
#
# COMPACT_ATOMS: atom_id res chain seq x y z
N MET A 1 -50.26 46.62 6.74
CA MET A 1 -50.22 45.13 6.74
C MET A 1 -48.87 44.73 6.13
N MET A 2 -47.90 44.45 6.98
CA MET A 2 -46.60 43.95 6.55
C MET A 2 -46.55 42.43 6.87
N HIS A 3 -46.54 41.61 5.81
CA HIS A 3 -46.35 40.20 5.94
C HIS A 3 -44.86 39.91 6.04
N GLY A 4 -44.45 39.42 7.21
CA GLY A 4 -43.08 38.94 7.43
C GLY A 4 -42.80 37.67 6.65
N LYS A 5 -41.80 37.72 5.77
CA LYS A 5 -41.20 36.52 5.18
C LYS A 5 -40.51 35.73 6.31
N LYS A 6 -41.07 34.59 6.70
CA LYS A 6 -40.38 33.61 7.54
C LYS A 6 -39.18 33.06 6.78
N ASP A 7 -38.06 33.11 7.44
CA ASP A 7 -36.75 32.68 6.95
C ASP A 7 -36.73 31.18 6.76
N ASP A 8 -36.86 30.71 5.51
CA ASP A 8 -36.81 29.30 5.14
C ASP A 8 -35.42 28.66 5.34
N ARG A 9 -34.42 29.46 5.78
CA ARG A 9 -33.06 28.97 6.04
C ARG A 9 -32.91 28.14 7.33
N LEU A 10 -33.91 28.12 8.18
CA LEU A 10 -33.90 27.35 9.44
C LEU A 10 -34.55 25.98 9.33
N LYS A 11 -35.32 25.71 8.26
CA LYS A 11 -35.91 24.37 8.04
C LYS A 11 -34.91 23.30 7.61
N GLY A 12 -33.84 23.66 6.89
CA GLY A 12 -32.79 22.74 6.46
C GLY A 12 -31.82 22.28 7.56
N LYS A 13 -31.81 22.94 8.73
CA LYS A 13 -30.94 22.55 9.85
C LYS A 13 -31.60 21.60 10.86
N SER A 14 -32.92 21.47 10.86
CA SER A 14 -33.63 20.61 11.82
C SER A 14 -33.63 19.12 11.41
N ASP A 15 -33.46 18.84 10.13
CA ASP A 15 -33.41 17.45 9.62
C ASP A 15 -32.02 16.79 9.77
N MET A 16 -30.98 17.56 10.19
CA MET A 16 -29.64 17.03 10.44
C MET A 16 -29.39 16.59 11.90
N LEU A 17 -30.34 16.82 12.79
CA LEU A 17 -30.27 16.27 14.15
C LEU A 17 -30.90 14.88 14.14
N LYS A 18 -30.14 13.90 13.69
CA LYS A 18 -30.51 12.50 13.87
C LYS A 18 -30.56 12.19 15.37
N ARG A 19 -31.53 11.38 15.79
CA ARG A 19 -31.69 11.00 17.19
C ARG A 19 -30.48 10.21 17.64
N GLU A 20 -30.07 10.38 18.89
CA GLU A 20 -29.01 9.60 19.50
C GLU A 20 -29.30 8.11 19.35
N GLY A 21 -28.36 7.34 18.78
CA GLY A 21 -28.53 5.92 18.42
C GLY A 21 -29.02 5.65 16.99
N GLU A 22 -29.49 6.64 16.22
CA GLU A 22 -29.85 6.50 14.81
C GLU A 22 -28.66 6.67 13.86
N VAL A 23 -27.61 7.36 14.31
CA VAL A 23 -26.39 7.56 13.53
C VAL A 23 -25.35 6.57 14.00
N ARG A 24 -25.16 5.52 13.27
CA ARG A 24 -23.93 4.73 13.36
C ARG A 24 -22.94 5.33 12.36
N ILE A 25 -21.97 6.07 12.86
CA ILE A 25 -20.80 6.43 12.06
C ILE A 25 -20.03 5.13 11.87
N PRO A 26 -19.90 4.60 10.64
CA PRO A 26 -19.09 3.42 10.40
C PRO A 26 -17.66 3.74 10.87
N SER A 27 -17.22 3.12 11.93
CA SER A 27 -15.85 3.21 12.41
C SER A 27 -15.10 1.95 12.03
N GLY A 28 -13.89 2.10 11.54
CA GLY A 28 -13.04 0.99 11.15
C GLY A 28 -12.76 0.95 9.65
N CYS A 29 -11.61 0.38 9.31
CA CYS A 29 -11.10 0.31 7.95
C CYS A 29 -12.03 -0.45 7.00
N ALA A 30 -11.95 -0.15 5.69
CA ALA A 30 -12.57 -0.93 4.64
C ALA A 30 -11.59 -1.96 4.09
N ILE A 31 -12.05 -3.17 3.83
CA ILE A 31 -11.29 -4.23 3.17
C ILE A 31 -12.12 -4.85 2.06
N ALA A 32 -11.51 -5.09 0.91
CA ALA A 32 -12.09 -5.89 -0.16
C ALA A 32 -11.04 -6.86 -0.72
N GLY A 33 -11.51 -7.94 -1.31
CA GLY A 33 -10.69 -8.89 -2.03
C GLY A 33 -11.48 -9.55 -3.16
N VAL A 34 -10.83 -9.83 -4.27
CA VAL A 34 -11.38 -10.59 -5.39
C VAL A 34 -10.33 -11.56 -5.91
N PHE A 35 -10.75 -12.77 -6.20
CA PHE A 35 -9.90 -13.83 -6.71
C PHE A 35 -10.61 -14.62 -7.81
N ALA A 36 -9.97 -14.77 -8.96
CA ALA A 36 -10.48 -15.57 -10.08
C ALA A 36 -10.07 -17.04 -9.90
N ARG A 37 -11.02 -17.89 -9.52
CA ARG A 37 -10.79 -19.33 -9.30
C ARG A 37 -10.39 -20.09 -10.58
N ASP A 38 -10.78 -19.58 -11.73
CA ASP A 38 -10.47 -20.10 -13.05
C ASP A 38 -9.17 -19.52 -13.66
N GLY A 39 -8.46 -18.70 -12.87
CA GLY A 39 -7.20 -18.07 -13.28
C GLY A 39 -7.34 -16.95 -14.30
N ARG A 40 -8.58 -16.54 -14.67
CA ARG A 40 -8.78 -15.40 -15.57
C ARG A 40 -8.30 -14.10 -14.94
N ASN A 41 -7.92 -13.16 -15.78
CA ASN A 41 -7.58 -11.84 -15.32
C ASN A 41 -8.84 -11.02 -14.99
N ILE A 42 -8.73 -10.21 -13.96
CA ILE A 42 -9.72 -9.26 -13.46
C ILE A 42 -9.09 -7.88 -13.55
N CYS A 43 -9.75 -6.95 -14.24
CA CYS A 43 -9.32 -5.55 -14.30
C CYS A 43 -9.31 -4.92 -12.90
N GLY A 44 -8.26 -4.15 -12.61
CA GLY A 44 -8.11 -3.45 -11.33
C GLY A 44 -9.23 -2.45 -11.02
N ASP A 45 -9.95 -1.95 -12.04
CA ASP A 45 -11.16 -1.15 -11.83
C ASP A 45 -12.24 -1.89 -11.00
N THR A 46 -12.31 -3.22 -11.09
CA THR A 46 -13.25 -4.02 -10.33
C THR A 46 -13.05 -3.88 -8.82
N ILE A 47 -11.81 -3.96 -8.35
CA ILE A 47 -11.53 -3.81 -6.92
C ILE A 47 -11.65 -2.35 -6.47
N VAL A 48 -11.32 -1.39 -7.33
CA VAL A 48 -11.49 0.05 -7.05
C VAL A 48 -12.96 0.37 -6.82
N ARG A 49 -13.86 -0.09 -7.71
CA ARG A 49 -15.32 0.08 -7.56
C ARG A 49 -15.85 -0.58 -6.29
N SER A 50 -15.31 -1.73 -5.90
CA SER A 50 -15.69 -2.37 -4.63
C SER A 50 -15.37 -1.46 -3.44
N MET A 51 -14.24 -0.74 -3.47
CA MET A 51 -13.87 0.19 -2.41
C MET A 51 -14.74 1.46 -2.38
N THR A 52 -15.18 1.94 -3.54
CA THR A 52 -16.11 3.09 -3.63
C THR A 52 -17.39 2.87 -2.85
N THR A 53 -17.91 1.64 -2.83
CA THR A 53 -19.12 1.30 -2.04
C THR A 53 -18.88 1.35 -0.53
N MET A 54 -17.63 1.42 -0.10
CA MET A 54 -17.22 1.49 1.30
C MET A 54 -16.55 2.82 1.66
N HIS A 55 -16.79 3.88 0.88
CA HIS A 55 -16.17 5.20 1.05
C HIS A 55 -16.23 5.69 2.51
N ASP A 56 -17.40 5.61 3.14
CA ASP A 56 -17.63 6.08 4.51
C ASP A 56 -16.84 5.30 5.58
N ARG A 57 -16.23 4.17 5.21
CA ARG A 57 -15.35 3.39 6.09
C ARG A 57 -13.87 3.78 5.96
N SER A 58 -13.56 4.83 5.25
CA SER A 58 -12.22 5.43 5.17
C SER A 58 -12.33 6.90 5.51
N ASN A 59 -11.26 7.48 6.03
CA ASN A 59 -11.17 8.93 6.27
C ASN A 59 -10.13 9.61 5.37
N GLY A 60 -9.68 8.93 4.32
CA GLY A 60 -8.70 9.47 3.37
C GLY A 60 -7.26 9.54 3.88
N LEU A 61 -6.96 9.02 5.06
CA LEU A 61 -5.61 9.00 5.63
C LEU A 61 -4.78 7.80 5.17
N GLY A 62 -5.23 7.10 4.15
CA GLY A 62 -4.51 6.03 3.48
C GLY A 62 -5.43 5.06 2.76
N GLY A 63 -5.09 4.75 1.53
CA GLY A 63 -5.72 3.72 0.72
C GLY A 63 -4.69 2.94 -0.07
N GLY A 64 -5.04 1.73 -0.48
CA GLY A 64 -4.16 0.98 -1.36
C GLY A 64 -4.69 -0.38 -1.76
N PHE A 65 -3.93 -0.97 -2.67
CA PHE A 65 -4.26 -2.19 -3.39
C PHE A 65 -3.03 -3.07 -3.53
N ALA A 66 -3.23 -4.38 -3.57
CA ALA A 66 -2.23 -5.32 -4.07
C ALA A 66 -2.84 -6.13 -5.20
N GLY A 67 -2.14 -6.21 -6.32
CA GLY A 67 -2.53 -6.97 -7.50
C GLY A 67 -1.54 -8.10 -7.77
N TYR A 68 -2.05 -9.28 -8.10
CA TYR A 68 -1.28 -10.47 -8.42
C TYR A 68 -1.53 -10.90 -9.86
N GLY A 69 -0.46 -11.23 -10.59
CA GLY A 69 -0.52 -11.53 -12.01
C GLY A 69 -0.38 -10.31 -12.92
N ILE A 70 -0.07 -9.13 -12.35
CA ILE A 70 -0.13 -7.85 -13.05
C ILE A 70 1.12 -7.52 -13.89
N TYR A 71 2.16 -8.33 -13.79
CA TYR A 71 3.41 -8.16 -14.56
C TYR A 71 3.80 -9.44 -15.33
N PRO A 72 2.95 -9.96 -16.22
CA PRO A 72 3.18 -11.25 -16.88
C PRO A 72 4.49 -11.29 -17.69
N GLN A 73 4.94 -10.14 -18.21
CA GLN A 73 6.19 -10.01 -18.98
C GLN A 73 7.45 -10.12 -18.10
N TYR A 74 7.31 -9.86 -16.80
CA TYR A 74 8.37 -9.88 -15.78
C TYR A 74 8.05 -10.84 -14.64
N ARG A 75 7.25 -11.88 -14.91
CA ARG A 75 6.69 -12.76 -13.88
C ARG A 75 7.73 -13.47 -13.02
N ASP A 76 8.92 -13.67 -13.58
CA ASP A 76 10.03 -14.37 -12.91
C ASP A 76 10.99 -13.42 -12.17
N LEU A 77 10.78 -12.11 -12.32
CA LEU A 77 11.56 -11.05 -11.67
C LEU A 77 10.82 -10.49 -10.46
N TYR A 78 11.58 -10.04 -9.49
CA TYR A 78 11.04 -9.28 -8.36
C TYR A 78 10.68 -7.86 -8.82
N ALA A 79 9.45 -7.43 -8.57
CA ALA A 79 8.97 -6.09 -8.87
C ALA A 79 9.11 -5.21 -7.61
N PHE A 80 10.19 -4.45 -7.53
CA PHE A 80 10.37 -3.50 -6.44
C PHE A 80 9.66 -2.19 -6.74
N HIS A 81 8.66 -1.83 -5.93
CA HIS A 81 8.09 -0.49 -5.93
C HIS A 81 8.72 0.29 -4.79
N VAL A 82 9.24 1.46 -5.10
CA VAL A 82 10.04 2.24 -4.16
C VAL A 82 9.54 3.67 -4.09
N PHE A 83 9.35 4.15 -2.87
CA PHE A 83 9.20 5.57 -2.58
C PHE A 83 10.55 6.20 -2.28
N TYR A 84 10.76 7.40 -2.79
CA TYR A 84 11.94 8.21 -2.49
C TYR A 84 11.53 9.63 -2.10
N ASP A 85 12.17 10.16 -1.08
CA ASP A 85 12.00 11.56 -0.66
C ASP A 85 12.66 12.54 -1.66
N GLY A 86 13.65 12.06 -2.42
CA GLY A 86 14.35 12.88 -3.39
C GLY A 86 15.32 12.09 -4.29
N MET A 87 15.94 12.78 -5.24
CA MET A 87 16.82 12.15 -6.21
C MET A 87 18.10 11.58 -5.59
N SER A 88 18.66 12.23 -4.56
CA SER A 88 19.88 11.73 -3.89
C SER A 88 19.65 10.38 -3.20
N CYS A 89 18.48 10.19 -2.55
CA CYS A 89 18.11 8.92 -1.93
C CYS A 89 17.98 7.83 -2.99
N ARG A 90 17.38 8.17 -4.14
CA ARG A 90 17.22 7.26 -5.26
C ARG A 90 18.60 6.82 -5.79
N GLU A 91 19.51 7.75 -6.06
CA GLU A 91 20.86 7.45 -6.58
C GLU A 91 21.65 6.55 -5.62
N GLU A 92 21.54 6.78 -4.31
CA GLU A 92 22.17 5.93 -3.31
C GLU A 92 21.60 4.52 -3.33
N THR A 93 20.27 4.40 -3.39
CA THR A 93 19.59 3.10 -3.45
C THR A 93 19.89 2.37 -4.74
N GLU A 94 19.91 3.05 -5.89
CA GLU A 94 20.23 2.45 -7.18
C GLU A 94 21.65 1.87 -7.18
N ARG A 95 22.64 2.58 -6.64
CA ARG A 95 24.01 2.03 -6.49
C ARG A 95 24.04 0.75 -5.65
N TYR A 96 23.19 0.64 -4.65
CA TYR A 96 23.06 -0.59 -3.87
C TYR A 96 22.34 -1.69 -4.65
N LEU A 97 21.24 -1.35 -5.35
CA LEU A 97 20.51 -2.30 -6.19
C LEU A 97 21.42 -2.87 -7.28
N ASP A 98 22.15 -2.04 -8.01
CA ASP A 98 23.09 -2.46 -9.06
C ASP A 98 24.20 -3.39 -8.53
N LYS A 99 24.58 -3.22 -7.27
CA LYS A 99 25.55 -4.12 -6.62
C LYS A 99 25.00 -5.49 -6.28
N MET A 100 23.71 -5.55 -5.90
CA MET A 100 23.07 -6.75 -5.36
C MET A 100 22.27 -7.51 -6.41
N PHE A 101 21.73 -6.81 -7.41
CA PHE A 101 20.76 -7.31 -8.37
C PHE A 101 21.13 -6.90 -9.80
N GLU A 102 20.76 -7.75 -10.75
CA GLU A 102 20.61 -7.37 -12.15
C GLU A 102 19.29 -6.61 -12.30
N VAL A 103 19.36 -5.33 -12.65
CA VAL A 103 18.21 -4.48 -12.94
C VAL A 103 17.82 -4.63 -14.41
N VAL A 104 16.84 -5.47 -14.70
CA VAL A 104 16.39 -5.77 -16.07
C VAL A 104 15.58 -4.62 -16.67
N ASN A 105 14.76 -3.99 -15.87
CA ASN A 105 13.98 -2.82 -16.28
C ASN A 105 13.73 -1.90 -15.09
N LEU A 106 13.69 -0.60 -15.37
CA LEU A 106 13.30 0.40 -14.39
C LEU A 106 12.44 1.48 -15.06
N SER A 107 11.44 1.97 -14.32
CA SER A 107 10.54 3.02 -14.81
C SER A 107 9.87 3.73 -13.64
N ARG A 108 9.38 4.94 -13.89
CA ARG A 108 8.38 5.51 -12.97
C ARG A 108 7.09 4.68 -13.07
N ILE A 109 6.43 4.46 -11.94
CA ILE A 109 5.08 3.89 -11.98
C ILE A 109 4.16 4.91 -12.67
N PRO A 110 3.41 4.51 -13.71
CA PRO A 110 2.46 5.41 -14.38
C PRO A 110 1.41 5.91 -13.41
N ILE A 111 1.19 7.21 -13.40
CA ILE A 111 0.19 7.85 -12.53
C ILE A 111 -0.71 8.80 -13.35
N ARG A 112 -1.88 9.07 -12.78
CA ARG A 112 -2.80 10.12 -13.17
C ARG A 112 -2.82 11.16 -12.05
N LYS A 113 -2.22 12.34 -12.25
CA LYS A 113 -2.16 13.37 -11.19
C LYS A 113 -3.55 13.77 -10.73
N SER A 114 -3.73 13.84 -9.42
CA SER A 114 -4.99 14.23 -8.79
C SER A 114 -4.71 15.19 -7.63
N PRO A 115 -5.47 16.29 -7.47
CA PRO A 115 -5.34 17.17 -6.32
C PRO A 115 -5.77 16.51 -5.00
N LYS A 116 -6.43 15.36 -5.07
CA LYS A 116 -6.87 14.57 -3.91
C LYS A 116 -5.74 13.74 -3.30
N ILE A 117 -4.66 13.54 -4.03
CA ILE A 117 -3.47 12.83 -3.56
C ILE A 117 -2.39 13.86 -3.23
N THR A 118 -1.94 13.86 -1.99
CA THR A 118 -1.04 14.90 -1.46
C THR A 118 0.28 14.30 -0.98
N ASN A 119 1.30 15.16 -0.85
CA ASN A 119 2.63 14.78 -0.36
C ASN A 119 3.26 13.63 -1.16
N GLU A 120 3.12 13.69 -2.49
CA GLU A 120 3.59 12.66 -3.42
C GLU A 120 5.11 12.49 -3.34
N PRO A 121 5.63 11.30 -2.97
CA PRO A 121 7.05 10.98 -3.09
C PRO A 121 7.43 10.72 -4.55
N LEU A 122 8.71 10.56 -4.84
CA LEU A 122 9.12 9.99 -6.12
C LEU A 122 8.83 8.49 -6.10
N ILE A 123 8.12 7.99 -7.11
CA ILE A 123 7.67 6.59 -7.17
C ILE A 123 8.30 5.88 -8.36
N TRP A 124 9.10 4.86 -8.07
CA TRP A 124 9.80 4.09 -9.08
C TRP A 124 9.54 2.60 -8.94
N ARG A 125 9.63 1.91 -10.06
CA ARG A 125 9.53 0.46 -10.16
C ARG A 125 10.75 -0.11 -10.83
N TYR A 126 11.30 -1.17 -10.24
CA TYR A 126 12.45 -1.92 -10.73
C TYR A 126 12.05 -3.38 -10.89
N PHE A 127 12.39 -3.99 -12.02
CA PHE A 127 12.30 -5.43 -12.19
C PHE A 127 13.70 -6.00 -12.07
N VAL A 128 13.92 -6.82 -11.04
CA VAL A 128 15.26 -7.26 -10.64
C VAL A 128 15.35 -8.77 -10.44
N ALA A 129 16.56 -9.30 -10.65
CA ALA A 129 16.95 -10.64 -10.23
C ALA A 129 18.24 -10.56 -9.40
N PRO A 130 18.44 -11.38 -8.37
CA PRO A 130 19.71 -11.45 -7.66
C PRO A 130 20.87 -11.74 -8.61
N HIS A 131 22.00 -11.04 -8.49
CA HIS A 131 23.20 -11.42 -9.19
C HIS A 131 23.63 -12.83 -8.75
N HIS A 132 23.81 -13.76 -9.70
CA HIS A 132 24.10 -15.16 -9.42
C HIS A 132 25.31 -15.34 -8.48
N ASN A 133 26.41 -14.64 -8.72
CA ASN A 133 27.61 -14.72 -7.89
C ASN A 133 27.36 -14.21 -6.47
N ARG A 134 26.61 -13.10 -6.33
CA ARG A 134 26.29 -12.55 -5.02
C ARG A 134 25.37 -13.42 -4.21
N LEU A 135 24.39 -14.03 -4.87
CA LEU A 135 23.50 -15.00 -4.22
C LEU A 135 24.29 -16.24 -3.76
N ALA A 136 25.13 -16.79 -4.63
CA ALA A 136 25.98 -17.94 -4.28
C ALA A 136 26.94 -17.64 -3.12
N ASP A 137 27.61 -16.48 -3.14
CA ASP A 137 28.54 -16.05 -2.07
C ASP A 137 27.82 -15.84 -0.72
N SER A 138 26.53 -15.48 -0.75
CA SER A 138 25.74 -15.22 0.46
C SER A 138 25.39 -16.48 1.24
N GLN A 139 25.37 -17.64 0.60
CA GLN A 139 24.90 -18.92 1.16
C GLN A 139 23.42 -18.88 1.61
N LEU A 140 22.63 -17.88 1.15
CA LEU A 140 21.21 -17.74 1.42
C LEU A 140 20.38 -18.34 0.29
N ASP A 141 19.14 -18.72 0.57
CA ASP A 141 18.18 -18.92 -0.49
C ASP A 141 17.79 -17.58 -1.13
N GLU A 142 17.22 -17.65 -2.33
CA GLU A 142 16.90 -16.46 -3.11
C GLU A 142 15.93 -15.53 -2.40
N LYS A 143 14.90 -16.07 -1.74
CA LYS A 143 13.88 -15.28 -1.03
C LYS A 143 14.47 -14.57 0.18
N GLU A 144 15.26 -15.26 0.97
CA GLU A 144 15.94 -14.68 2.12
C GLU A 144 16.94 -13.60 1.70
N TYR A 145 17.68 -13.82 0.61
CA TYR A 145 18.59 -12.83 0.04
C TYR A 145 17.86 -11.52 -0.33
N VAL A 146 16.73 -11.66 -1.03
CA VAL A 146 15.89 -10.51 -1.43
C VAL A 146 15.28 -9.83 -0.22
N ALA A 147 14.71 -10.60 0.71
CA ALA A 147 14.11 -10.06 1.93
C ALA A 147 15.11 -9.23 2.75
N ARG A 148 16.33 -9.74 2.95
CA ARG A 148 17.40 -9.01 3.66
C ARG A 148 17.80 -7.73 2.94
N ALA A 149 17.89 -7.74 1.62
CA ALA A 149 18.20 -6.54 0.85
C ALA A 149 17.09 -5.48 0.99
N VAL A 150 15.83 -5.89 0.93
CA VAL A 150 14.67 -5.01 1.13
C VAL A 150 14.66 -4.42 2.54
N ILE A 151 14.83 -5.25 3.57
CA ILE A 151 14.88 -4.82 4.96
C ILE A 151 16.04 -3.84 5.17
N LYS A 152 17.21 -4.10 4.60
CA LYS A 152 18.36 -3.22 4.68
C LYS A 152 18.06 -1.84 4.08
N ILE A 153 17.46 -1.79 2.88
CA ILE A 153 17.06 -0.51 2.27
C ILE A 153 16.06 0.21 3.17
N ASN A 154 15.02 -0.47 3.62
CA ASN A 154 13.95 0.14 4.42
C ASN A 154 14.42 0.62 5.82
N THR A 155 15.57 0.14 6.31
CA THR A 155 16.06 0.47 7.66
C THR A 155 17.28 1.35 7.67
N GLU A 156 18.15 1.27 6.65
CA GLU A 156 19.45 1.95 6.65
C GLU A 156 19.50 3.11 5.64
N PHE A 157 18.67 3.09 4.57
CA PHE A 157 18.69 4.11 3.52
C PHE A 157 17.63 5.17 3.81
N LYS A 158 18.04 6.30 4.36
CA LYS A 158 17.11 7.38 4.68
C LYS A 158 16.44 7.93 3.43
N GLY A 159 15.12 8.10 3.50
CA GLY A 159 14.32 8.63 2.39
C GLY A 159 14.05 7.64 1.27
N SER A 160 14.32 6.34 1.48
CA SER A 160 14.01 5.27 0.54
C SER A 160 13.18 4.20 1.24
N TYR A 161 12.10 3.75 0.58
CA TYR A 161 11.22 2.73 1.15
C TYR A 161 10.66 1.83 0.05
N ILE A 162 11.08 0.56 0.05
CA ILE A 162 10.51 -0.48 -0.80
C ILE A 162 9.21 -0.96 -0.16
N PHE A 163 8.09 -0.72 -0.83
CA PHE A 163 6.75 -1.05 -0.33
C PHE A 163 6.09 -2.22 -1.08
N SER A 164 6.75 -2.75 -2.11
CA SER A 164 6.39 -3.96 -2.84
C SER A 164 7.65 -4.60 -3.39
N CYS A 165 7.76 -5.93 -3.31
CA CYS A 165 8.97 -6.64 -3.73
C CYS A 165 8.72 -8.09 -4.17
N GLY A 166 7.50 -8.47 -4.52
CA GLY A 166 7.16 -9.82 -4.97
C GLY A 166 7.32 -10.03 -6.47
N LYS A 167 7.22 -11.30 -6.90
CA LYS A 167 7.21 -11.70 -8.31
C LYS A 167 5.80 -11.61 -8.88
N ASN A 168 5.69 -11.03 -10.08
CA ASN A 168 4.40 -10.87 -10.78
C ASN A 168 3.29 -10.26 -9.93
N MET A 169 3.65 -9.40 -9.00
CA MET A 169 2.72 -8.67 -8.14
C MET A 169 3.17 -7.23 -7.91
N GLY A 170 2.26 -6.39 -7.45
CA GLY A 170 2.59 -5.04 -7.04
C GLY A 170 1.60 -4.48 -6.03
N VAL A 171 2.12 -3.72 -5.09
CA VAL A 171 1.33 -2.91 -4.16
C VAL A 171 1.27 -1.48 -4.68
N PHE A 172 0.11 -0.86 -4.55
CA PHE A 172 -0.17 0.52 -4.90
C PHE A 172 -0.84 1.19 -3.70
N LYS A 173 -0.21 2.18 -3.10
CA LYS A 173 -0.74 2.82 -1.90
C LYS A 173 -0.35 4.30 -1.81
N ALA A 174 -1.22 5.08 -1.18
CA ALA A 174 -1.02 6.52 -1.00
C ALA A 174 -1.85 7.05 0.18
N VAL A 175 -1.64 8.31 0.52
CA VAL A 175 -2.57 9.09 1.34
C VAL A 175 -3.69 9.58 0.43
N GLY A 176 -4.91 9.12 0.69
CA GLY A 176 -6.12 9.38 -0.07
C GLY A 176 -7.19 8.33 0.22
N PHE A 177 -8.40 8.57 -0.29
CA PHE A 177 -9.43 7.53 -0.33
C PHE A 177 -9.03 6.43 -1.31
N PRO A 178 -9.42 5.17 -1.08
CA PRO A 178 -9.03 4.06 -1.95
C PRO A 178 -9.34 4.28 -3.42
N GLU A 179 -10.54 4.78 -3.74
CA GLU A 179 -10.94 5.07 -5.12
C GLU A 179 -10.04 6.11 -5.79
N ASP A 180 -9.64 7.17 -5.05
CA ASP A 180 -8.73 8.19 -5.56
C ASP A 180 -7.31 7.63 -5.77
N VAL A 181 -6.88 6.72 -4.89
CA VAL A 181 -5.60 5.99 -5.03
C VAL A 181 -5.62 5.05 -6.24
N GLY A 182 -6.74 4.35 -6.46
CA GLY A 182 -6.92 3.49 -7.63
C GLY A 182 -6.86 4.26 -8.95
N GLU A 183 -7.52 5.42 -9.01
CA GLU A 183 -7.47 6.33 -10.16
C GLU A 183 -6.06 6.90 -10.37
N TYR A 184 -5.42 7.33 -9.29
CA TYR A 184 -4.06 7.88 -9.33
C TYR A 184 -3.06 6.90 -9.94
N TYR A 185 -3.07 5.63 -9.53
CA TYR A 185 -2.19 4.59 -10.06
C TYR A 185 -2.68 3.94 -11.35
N ARG A 186 -3.77 4.45 -11.95
CA ARG A 186 -4.30 3.94 -13.22
C ARG A 186 -4.60 2.44 -13.14
N LEU A 187 -5.21 1.98 -12.04
CA LEU A 187 -5.47 0.56 -11.83
C LEU A 187 -6.44 -0.04 -12.87
N ASP A 188 -7.20 0.80 -13.53
CA ASP A 188 -8.02 0.44 -14.70
C ASP A 188 -7.21 -0.10 -15.89
N GLU A 189 -5.89 0.10 -15.91
CA GLU A 189 -4.99 -0.39 -16.95
C GLU A 189 -4.24 -1.68 -16.57
N TYR A 190 -4.44 -2.17 -15.33
CA TYR A 190 -3.82 -3.41 -14.85
C TYR A 190 -4.84 -4.54 -14.82
N GLU A 191 -4.38 -5.71 -15.21
CA GLU A 191 -5.13 -6.95 -15.11
C GLU A 191 -4.38 -7.98 -14.27
N GLY A 192 -5.06 -8.62 -13.32
CA GLY A 192 -4.48 -9.64 -12.46
C GLY A 192 -5.52 -10.66 -12.03
N TYR A 193 -5.08 -11.84 -11.62
CA TYR A 193 -5.98 -12.91 -11.19
C TYR A 193 -6.49 -12.75 -9.75
N SER A 194 -5.84 -11.90 -8.96
CA SER A 194 -6.24 -11.61 -7.58
C SER A 194 -5.92 -10.17 -7.21
N TRP A 195 -6.84 -9.56 -6.47
CA TRP A 195 -6.69 -8.21 -5.92
C TRP A 195 -7.13 -8.17 -4.47
N THR A 196 -6.40 -7.43 -3.64
CA THR A 196 -6.82 -7.01 -2.32
C THR A 196 -6.78 -5.50 -2.21
N ALA A 197 -7.63 -4.93 -1.36
CA ALA A 197 -7.74 -3.49 -1.16
C ALA A 197 -8.00 -3.14 0.29
N HIS A 198 -7.54 -1.96 0.67
CA HIS A 198 -7.74 -1.44 2.01
C HIS A 198 -7.98 0.07 1.98
N GLY A 199 -8.98 0.53 2.74
CA GLY A 199 -9.22 1.93 3.07
C GLY A 199 -8.99 2.15 4.55
N ARG A 200 -8.00 2.96 4.89
CA ARG A 200 -7.59 3.20 6.27
C ARG A 200 -8.54 4.15 6.98
N TYR A 201 -8.82 3.84 8.24
CA TYR A 201 -9.52 4.74 9.17
C TYR A 201 -8.72 4.83 10.48
N PRO A 202 -7.52 5.42 10.47
CA PRO A 202 -6.71 5.54 11.68
C PRO A 202 -7.33 6.56 12.62
N THR A 203 -7.32 6.25 13.91
CA THR A 203 -7.78 7.15 14.97
C THR A 203 -6.62 7.90 15.65
N ASN A 204 -5.41 7.31 15.67
CA ASN A 204 -4.30 7.79 16.48
C ASN A 204 -2.99 8.00 15.71
N THR A 205 -2.96 7.76 14.39
CA THR A 205 -1.73 7.89 13.60
C THR A 205 -1.95 8.80 12.39
N PRO A 206 -0.97 9.67 12.04
CA PRO A 206 -1.07 10.51 10.88
C PRO A 206 -1.14 9.68 9.60
N GLY A 207 -1.75 10.25 8.57
CA GLY A 207 -1.70 9.67 7.23
C GLY A 207 -0.32 9.91 6.61
N TRP A 208 0.33 8.83 6.16
CA TRP A 208 1.55 8.91 5.38
C TRP A 208 1.66 7.69 4.43
N TRP A 209 2.36 7.85 3.34
CA TRP A 209 2.34 6.89 2.24
C TRP A 209 2.79 5.48 2.64
N GLY A 210 3.90 5.37 3.37
CA GLY A 210 4.41 4.08 3.83
C GLY A 210 3.47 3.36 4.79
N GLY A 211 2.75 4.10 5.63
CA GLY A 211 1.80 3.56 6.60
C GLY A 211 0.44 3.14 6.04
N ALA A 212 0.15 3.43 4.75
CA ALA A 212 -1.04 2.90 4.11
C ALA A 212 -0.90 1.38 3.86
N HIS A 213 -2.03 0.66 3.89
CA HIS A 213 -2.08 -0.76 3.50
C HIS A 213 -2.25 -0.89 1.98
N PRO A 214 -1.96 -2.07 1.41
CA PRO A 214 -1.38 -3.27 2.02
C PRO A 214 0.08 -3.11 2.45
N PHE A 215 0.49 -3.90 3.44
CA PHE A 215 1.90 -4.18 3.69
C PHE A 215 2.32 -5.43 2.94
N SER A 216 3.55 -5.48 2.46
CA SER A 216 4.03 -6.64 1.71
C SER A 216 5.50 -6.95 1.99
N LEU A 217 5.83 -8.22 1.89
CA LEU A 217 7.19 -8.73 1.82
C LEU A 217 7.19 -9.93 0.87
N LEU A 218 8.09 -9.94 -0.10
CA LEU A 218 8.11 -10.94 -1.18
C LEU A 218 6.72 -11.04 -1.86
N ASP A 219 6.23 -12.27 -2.06
CA ASP A 219 4.95 -12.55 -2.71
C ASP A 219 3.73 -12.43 -1.79
N TYR A 220 3.93 -12.01 -0.54
CA TYR A 220 2.86 -11.87 0.44
C TYR A 220 2.43 -10.41 0.57
N SER A 221 1.12 -10.18 0.66
CA SER A 221 0.56 -8.90 1.06
C SER A 221 -0.53 -9.09 2.11
N VAL A 222 -0.60 -8.14 3.03
CA VAL A 222 -1.56 -8.19 4.15
C VAL A 222 -2.38 -6.92 4.18
N VAL A 223 -3.70 -7.09 4.28
CA VAL A 223 -4.66 -6.06 4.65
C VAL A 223 -5.31 -6.45 5.96
N HIS A 224 -5.46 -5.50 6.87
CA HIS A 224 -5.93 -5.79 8.22
C HIS A 224 -6.90 -4.71 8.69
N ASN A 225 -8.00 -5.15 9.27
CA ASN A 225 -8.96 -4.29 9.96
C ASN A 225 -9.21 -4.87 11.35
N GLY A 226 -8.49 -4.39 12.33
CA GLY A 226 -8.55 -4.85 13.72
C GLY A 226 -7.33 -4.36 14.50
N GLU A 227 -7.10 -5.00 15.63
CA GLU A 227 -5.95 -4.77 16.52
C GLU A 227 -5.26 -6.11 16.80
N ILE A 228 -4.00 -6.21 16.44
CA ILE A 228 -3.17 -7.36 16.82
C ILE A 228 -2.65 -7.12 18.23
N SER A 229 -3.04 -7.97 19.15
CA SER A 229 -2.64 -7.85 20.57
C SER A 229 -1.12 -7.96 20.75
N SER A 230 -0.61 -7.37 21.83
CA SER A 230 0.79 -7.52 22.25
C SER A 230 1.81 -6.99 21.22
N TYR A 231 1.53 -5.84 20.59
CA TYR A 231 2.37 -5.23 19.55
C TYR A 231 3.87 -5.26 19.90
N ASP A 232 4.25 -4.75 21.08
CA ASP A 232 5.66 -4.68 21.49
C ASP A 232 6.33 -6.05 21.64
N ALA A 233 5.59 -7.06 22.11
CA ALA A 233 6.12 -8.42 22.23
C ALA A 233 6.35 -9.04 20.87
N ASN A 234 5.37 -8.90 19.98
CA ASN A 234 5.46 -9.41 18.61
C ASN A 234 6.58 -8.70 17.83
N ARG A 235 6.67 -7.38 17.93
CA ARG A 235 7.75 -6.60 17.32
C ARG A 235 9.12 -7.08 17.78
N ARG A 236 9.36 -7.19 19.09
CA ARG A 236 10.64 -7.69 19.62
C ARG A 236 10.95 -9.10 19.14
N PHE A 237 9.95 -9.95 19.02
CA PHE A 237 10.14 -11.30 18.52
C PHE A 237 10.68 -11.30 17.09
N ILE A 238 10.06 -10.58 16.16
CA ILE A 238 10.56 -10.55 14.78
C ILE A 238 11.88 -9.78 14.65
N GLU A 239 12.13 -8.77 15.50
CA GLU A 239 13.40 -8.05 15.54
C GLU A 239 14.58 -8.97 15.94
N MET A 240 14.33 -10.04 16.71
CA MET A 240 15.35 -11.07 17.01
C MET A 240 15.80 -11.85 15.76
N TYR A 241 14.97 -11.90 14.71
CA TYR A 241 15.29 -12.50 13.42
C TYR A 241 15.86 -11.50 12.41
N GLY A 242 16.12 -10.25 12.84
CA GLY A 242 16.73 -9.22 12.01
C GLY A 242 15.72 -8.32 11.27
N TYR A 243 14.43 -8.52 11.46
CA TYR A 243 13.41 -7.62 10.94
C TYR A 243 13.28 -6.39 11.82
N LYS A 244 13.28 -5.20 11.21
CA LYS A 244 13.05 -3.95 11.92
C LYS A 244 11.71 -3.36 11.50
N CYS A 245 10.86 -3.08 12.47
CA CYS A 245 9.58 -2.42 12.26
C CYS A 245 9.75 -0.91 12.48
N SER A 246 9.57 -0.15 11.41
CA SER A 246 9.76 1.31 11.42
C SER A 246 8.45 2.10 11.28
N LEU A 247 7.36 1.42 10.93
CA LEU A 247 6.10 2.07 10.56
C LEU A 247 5.12 2.20 11.72
N LEU A 248 5.47 1.61 12.89
CA LEU A 248 4.68 1.68 14.11
C LEU A 248 3.23 1.17 13.94
N THR A 249 3.05 0.15 13.11
CA THR A 249 1.75 -0.51 12.92
C THR A 249 1.87 -2.00 13.22
N ASP A 250 0.81 -2.57 13.78
CA ASP A 250 0.71 -3.99 14.08
C ASP A 250 0.75 -4.86 12.83
N THR A 251 0.23 -4.36 11.72
CA THR A 251 0.21 -5.05 10.44
C THR A 251 1.61 -5.19 9.82
N GLU A 252 2.50 -4.20 10.01
CA GLU A 252 3.91 -4.31 9.62
C GLU A 252 4.57 -5.49 10.32
N VAL A 253 4.34 -5.62 11.62
CA VAL A 253 4.85 -6.73 12.44
C VAL A 253 4.35 -8.06 11.89
N PHE A 254 3.07 -8.14 11.52
CA PHE A 254 2.48 -9.38 11.01
C PHE A 254 3.11 -9.83 9.69
N VAL A 255 3.47 -8.90 8.81
CA VAL A 255 4.17 -9.25 7.55
C VAL A 255 5.54 -9.87 7.81
N GLY A 256 6.21 -9.49 8.90
CA GLY A 256 7.47 -10.11 9.31
C GLY A 256 7.36 -11.57 9.79
N TYR A 257 6.14 -12.06 10.04
CA TYR A 257 5.90 -13.48 10.37
C TYR A 257 5.68 -14.38 9.16
N LEU A 258 5.41 -13.81 7.98
CA LEU A 258 5.17 -14.54 6.72
C LEU A 258 6.46 -14.90 6.00
#